data_2809b28572b72a30df2ad8ef6de32edc
#
_entry.id   2809b28572b72a30df2ad8ef6de32edc
#
_cell.length_a   1.000
_cell.length_b   1.000
_cell.length_c   1.000
_cell.angle_alpha   90.00
_cell.angle_beta   90.00
_cell.angle_gamma   90.00
#
_symmetry.space_group_name_H-M   'P 1'
#
loop_
_entity.id
_entity.type
_entity.pdbx_description
1 polymer ?
#
loop_
_entity_poly.entity_id
_entity_poly.type
_entity_poly.pdbx_seq_one_letter_code
_entity_poly.pdbx_strand_id
1 'polypeptide(L)'
;MPRKNLSWSKIRKSTRNNQPAKYKPEINIESLERTAWADGTSVPSPPGKNVQYRVYDAGKIIGASDGVDTPYIRAECSQGVIHGHPITKEEYLMRLGAN
;
A
#
# COMPACT_ATOMS: atom_id res chain seq x y z
N MET A 1 15.01 -20.75 -17.13
CA MET A 1 14.83 -20.45 -16.59
C MET A 1 14.47 -20.04 -15.72
N PRO A 2 14.52 -19.75 -15.86
CA PRO A 2 14.42 -19.32 -14.84
C PRO A 2 13.44 -18.88 -14.13
N ARG A 3 13.02 -18.99 -13.74
CA ARG A 3 12.36 -18.58 -13.11
C ARG A 3 12.21 -18.07 -12.10
N LYS A 4 12.51 -17.89 -12.16
CA LYS A 4 12.70 -17.12 -11.02
C LYS A 4 11.66 -16.06 -10.85
N ASN A 5 10.92 -15.74 -11.82
CA ASN A 5 9.82 -14.83 -11.72
C ASN A 5 8.61 -15.57 -11.23
N LEU A 6 8.22 -15.29 -10.00
CA LEU A 6 6.97 -15.81 -9.48
C LEU A 6 5.82 -15.21 -10.24
N SER A 7 4.79 -15.99 -10.51
CA SER A 7 3.58 -15.45 -11.07
C SER A 7 2.93 -14.49 -10.07
N TRP A 8 2.20 -13.51 -10.58
CA TRP A 8 1.49 -12.58 -9.69
C TRP A 8 0.54 -13.33 -8.76
N SER A 9 -0.08 -14.41 -9.23
CA SER A 9 -0.95 -15.23 -8.40
C SER A 9 -0.24 -15.74 -7.15
N LYS A 10 1.00 -16.21 -7.30
CA LYS A 10 1.78 -16.71 -6.16
C LYS A 10 2.18 -15.57 -5.22
N ILE A 11 2.59 -14.44 -5.78
CA ILE A 11 2.96 -13.28 -4.98
C ILE A 11 1.77 -12.81 -4.18
N ARG A 12 0.59 -12.71 -4.81
CA ARG A 12 -0.63 -12.29 -4.14
C ARG A 12 -0.98 -13.23 -2.97
N LYS A 13 -0.89 -14.55 -3.20
CA LYS A 13 -1.17 -15.52 -2.14
C LYS A 13 -0.21 -15.38 -0.97
N SER A 14 1.02 -14.95 -1.22
CA SER A 14 2.01 -14.79 -0.14
C SER A 14 1.65 -13.66 0.83
N THR A 15 0.68 -12.81 0.49
CA THR A 15 0.26 -11.71 1.37
C THR A 15 -0.85 -12.11 2.33
N ARG A 16 -1.32 -13.37 2.30
CA ARG A 16 -2.38 -13.85 3.20
C ARG A 16 -1.89 -13.98 4.64
N ASN A 17 -2.85 -14.02 5.56
CA ASN A 17 -2.57 -14.34 6.97
C ASN A 17 -1.62 -13.34 7.62
N ASN A 18 -1.88 -12.05 7.38
CA ASN A 18 -1.11 -10.96 7.98
C ASN A 18 0.34 -10.90 7.51
N GLN A 19 0.66 -11.55 6.40
CA GLN A 19 1.98 -11.39 5.80
C GLN A 19 2.08 -10.00 5.16
N PRO A 20 3.29 -9.49 4.97
CA PRO A 20 3.46 -8.15 4.38
C PRO A 20 2.80 -8.03 3.01
N ALA A 21 2.15 -6.90 2.77
CA ALA A 21 1.62 -6.58 1.46
C ALA A 21 2.75 -6.39 0.47
N LYS A 22 2.45 -6.56 -0.82
CA LYS A 22 3.47 -6.46 -1.87
C LYS A 22 2.95 -5.72 -3.07
N TYR A 23 3.81 -4.90 -3.66
CA TYR A 23 3.51 -4.24 -4.93
C TYR A 23 3.68 -5.23 -6.09
N LYS A 24 2.99 -4.95 -7.19
CA LYS A 24 3.21 -5.70 -8.42
C LYS A 24 4.61 -5.40 -8.95
N PRO A 25 5.27 -6.38 -9.59
CA PRO A 25 6.66 -6.22 -10.03
C PRO A 25 6.89 -5.08 -11.01
N GLU A 26 5.89 -4.74 -11.84
CA GLU A 26 6.04 -3.70 -12.85
C GLU A 26 5.84 -2.29 -12.30
N ILE A 27 5.47 -2.15 -11.04
CA ILE A 27 5.17 -0.83 -10.46
C ILE A 27 6.48 -0.11 -10.12
N ASN A 28 6.56 1.16 -10.51
CA ASN A 28 7.61 2.04 -10.05
C ASN A 28 7.20 2.54 -8.66
N ILE A 29 7.73 1.86 -7.64
CA ILE A 29 7.30 2.06 -6.25
C ILE A 29 7.57 3.49 -5.80
N GLU A 30 8.74 4.02 -6.09
CA GLU A 30 9.11 5.35 -5.64
C GLU A 30 8.17 6.40 -6.22
N SER A 31 7.90 6.32 -7.52
CA SER A 31 6.99 7.25 -8.18
C SER A 31 5.58 7.14 -7.60
N LEU A 32 5.10 5.91 -7.38
CA LEU A 32 3.77 5.68 -6.85
C LEU A 32 3.64 6.22 -5.42
N GLU A 33 4.66 6.01 -4.59
CA GLU A 33 4.62 6.49 -3.21
C GLU A 33 4.63 8.01 -3.15
N ARG A 34 5.37 8.66 -4.03
CA ARG A 34 5.35 10.12 -4.11
C ARG A 34 3.98 10.64 -4.52
N THR A 35 3.36 10.00 -5.51
CA THR A 35 2.02 10.37 -5.96
C THR A 35 1.00 10.15 -4.85
N ALA A 36 1.09 9.03 -4.16
CA ALA A 36 0.19 8.72 -3.05
C ALA A 36 0.31 9.76 -1.94
N TRP A 37 1.53 10.21 -1.67
CA TRP A 37 1.74 11.24 -0.67
C TRP A 37 1.19 12.59 -1.12
N ALA A 38 1.44 12.97 -2.38
CA ALA A 38 1.02 14.26 -2.91
C ALA A 38 -0.49 14.37 -3.04
N ASP A 39 -1.14 13.30 -3.51
CA ASP A 39 -2.55 13.32 -3.89
C ASP A 39 -3.45 12.58 -2.92
N GLY A 40 -2.89 11.89 -1.95
CA GLY A 40 -3.66 11.09 -1.01
C GLY A 40 -4.40 11.93 0.02
N THR A 41 -5.33 11.29 0.72
CA THR A 41 -6.12 11.91 1.78
C THR A 41 -5.45 11.68 3.12
N SER A 42 -5.23 12.76 3.86
CA SER A 42 -4.67 12.68 5.22
C SER A 42 -5.66 11.97 6.14
N VAL A 43 -5.15 11.02 6.92
CA VAL A 43 -5.97 10.23 7.86
C VAL A 43 -5.25 10.17 9.19
N PRO A 44 -5.96 9.81 10.29
CA PRO A 44 -5.32 9.70 11.60
C PRO A 44 -4.19 8.66 11.60
N SER A 45 -3.12 8.99 12.28
CA SER A 45 -1.98 8.09 12.47
C SER A 45 -2.01 7.53 13.90
N PRO A 46 -1.22 6.48 14.18
CA PRO A 46 -1.20 5.90 15.52
C PRO A 46 -0.78 6.93 16.56
N PRO A 47 -1.47 6.97 17.72
CA PRO A 47 -1.11 7.91 18.79
C PRO A 47 0.30 7.62 19.31
N GLY A 48 1.01 8.68 19.67
CA GLY A 48 2.34 8.55 20.24
C GLY A 48 3.44 8.30 19.24
N LYS A 49 3.12 8.21 17.95
CA LYS A 49 4.12 8.03 16.90
C LYS A 49 4.26 9.29 16.09
N ASN A 50 5.50 9.59 15.72
CA ASN A 50 5.82 10.78 14.94
C ASN A 50 5.77 10.47 13.45
N VAL A 51 4.60 10.01 12.99
CA VAL A 51 4.40 9.58 11.62
C VAL A 51 3.05 10.11 11.13
N GLN A 52 3.01 10.49 9.86
CA GLN A 52 1.77 10.96 9.22
C GLN A 52 1.35 9.95 8.17
N TYR A 53 0.05 9.70 8.08
CA TYR A 53 -0.54 8.75 7.13
C TYR A 53 -1.40 9.46 6.11
N ARG A 54 -1.34 8.99 4.87
CA ARG A 54 -2.29 9.35 3.82
C ARG A 54 -2.69 8.09 3.08
N VAL A 55 -3.94 8.01 2.65
CA VAL A 55 -4.41 6.88 1.86
C VAL A 55 -4.78 7.37 0.46
N TYR A 56 -4.58 6.50 -0.53
CA TYR A 56 -4.70 6.88 -1.92
C TYR A 56 -5.26 5.71 -2.73
N ASP A 57 -6.17 6.04 -3.66
CA ASP A 57 -6.69 5.10 -4.64
C ASP A 57 -5.96 5.35 -5.95
N ALA A 58 -5.14 4.41 -6.37
CA ALA A 58 -4.34 4.57 -7.57
C ALA A 58 -5.14 4.40 -8.87
N GLY A 59 -6.39 3.94 -8.76
CA GLY A 59 -7.26 3.77 -9.92
C GLY A 59 -6.97 2.53 -10.74
N LYS A 60 -5.99 1.74 -10.33
CA LYS A 60 -5.65 0.46 -10.99
C LYS A 60 -4.98 -0.44 -9.96
N ILE A 61 -5.00 -1.73 -10.21
CA ILE A 61 -4.35 -2.68 -9.29
C ILE A 61 -2.86 -2.42 -9.26
N ILE A 62 -2.31 -2.16 -8.08
CA ILE A 62 -0.89 -1.85 -7.89
C ILE A 62 -0.19 -2.88 -7.02
N GLY A 63 -0.91 -3.73 -6.36
CA GLY A 63 -0.33 -4.71 -5.46
C GLY A 63 -1.38 -5.62 -4.87
N ALA A 64 -1.01 -6.26 -3.77
CA ALA A 64 -1.92 -7.15 -3.05
C ALA A 64 -1.71 -6.99 -1.55
N SER A 65 -2.79 -7.18 -0.81
CA SER A 65 -2.79 -7.19 0.64
C SER A 65 -3.81 -8.21 1.10
N ASP A 66 -3.43 -9.02 2.09
CA ASP A 66 -4.28 -10.08 2.64
C ASP A 66 -4.82 -11.01 1.55
N GLY A 67 -3.99 -11.32 0.56
CA GLY A 67 -4.33 -12.26 -0.51
C GLY A 67 -5.21 -11.70 -1.60
N VAL A 68 -5.46 -10.39 -1.62
CA VAL A 68 -6.39 -9.75 -2.56
C VAL A 68 -5.70 -8.63 -3.32
N ASP A 69 -5.94 -8.59 -4.64
CA ASP A 69 -5.48 -7.48 -5.47
C ASP A 69 -6.09 -6.18 -4.96
N THR A 70 -5.31 -5.11 -5.00
CA THR A 70 -5.79 -3.83 -4.48
C THR A 70 -5.20 -2.64 -5.24
N PRO A 71 -6.00 -1.58 -5.44
CA PRO A 71 -5.50 -0.31 -5.96
C PRO A 71 -5.17 0.68 -4.85
N TYR A 72 -5.33 0.30 -3.58
CA TYR A 72 -5.24 1.23 -2.47
C TYR A 72 -3.89 1.16 -1.80
N ILE A 73 -3.39 2.32 -1.36
CA ILE A 73 -2.08 2.48 -0.72
C ILE A 73 -2.23 3.32 0.53
N ARG A 74 -1.50 2.96 1.59
CA ARG A 74 -1.28 3.84 2.73
C ARG A 74 0.15 4.33 2.63
N ALA A 75 0.32 5.64 2.43
CA ALA A 75 1.62 6.28 2.44
C ALA A 75 1.90 6.81 3.84
N GLU A 76 3.14 6.66 4.28
CA GLU A 76 3.60 7.12 5.60
C GLU A 76 4.76 8.06 5.41
N CYS A 77 4.77 9.14 6.19
CA CYS A 77 5.91 10.05 6.21
C CYS A 77 6.42 10.15 7.65
N SER A 78 7.68 9.81 7.82
CA SER A 78 8.33 9.87 9.12
C SER A 78 9.72 10.46 8.92
N GLN A 79 10.02 11.57 9.63
CA GLN A 79 11.32 12.23 9.53
C GLN A 79 11.72 12.56 8.10
N GLY A 80 10.74 12.97 7.29
CA GLY A 80 11.00 13.34 5.90
C GLY A 80 11.14 12.19 4.92
N VAL A 81 10.97 10.95 5.39
CA VAL A 81 11.06 9.76 4.54
C VAL A 81 9.67 9.22 4.27
N ILE A 82 9.38 8.97 3.00
CA ILE A 82 8.07 8.47 2.57
C ILE A 82 8.17 6.99 2.25
N HIS A 83 7.30 6.21 2.85
CA HIS A 83 7.13 4.79 2.57
C HIS A 83 5.66 4.52 2.29
N GLY A 84 5.36 3.41 1.61
CA GLY A 84 3.99 3.03 1.37
C GLY A 84 3.81 1.53 1.37
N HIS A 85 2.55 1.13 1.53
CA HIS A 85 2.15 -0.28 1.49
C HIS A 85 0.81 -0.39 0.80
N PRO A 86 0.61 -1.39 -0.07
CA PRO A 86 -0.75 -1.72 -0.50
C PRO A 86 -1.61 -2.07 0.72
N ILE A 87 -2.85 -1.63 0.70
CA ILE A 87 -3.80 -1.93 1.79
C ILE A 87 -5.09 -2.47 1.19
N THR A 88 -5.87 -3.17 2.01
CA THR A 88 -7.16 -3.69 1.56
C THR A 88 -8.17 -2.55 1.41
N LYS A 89 -9.25 -2.83 0.65
CA LYS A 89 -10.35 -1.89 0.53
C LYS A 89 -10.95 -1.59 1.91
N GLU A 90 -11.07 -2.60 2.75
CA GLU A 90 -11.59 -2.44 4.10
C GLU A 90 -10.75 -1.48 4.92
N GLU A 91 -9.44 -1.61 4.86
CA GLU A 91 -8.56 -0.69 5.58
C GLU A 91 -8.66 0.71 5.00
N TYR A 92 -8.71 0.83 3.68
CA TYR A 92 -8.83 2.14 3.01
C TYR A 92 -10.08 2.87 3.48
N LEU A 93 -11.23 2.19 3.47
CA LEU A 93 -12.49 2.79 3.88
C LEU A 93 -12.52 3.09 5.37
N MET A 94 -11.96 2.19 6.19
CA MET A 94 -11.90 2.40 7.63
C MET A 94 -11.10 3.65 7.97
N ARG A 95 -9.95 3.84 7.33
CA ARG A 95 -9.12 5.00 7.62
C ARG A 95 -9.76 6.30 7.15
N LEU A 96 -10.43 6.29 6.00
CA LEU A 96 -11.18 7.45 5.56
C LEU A 96 -12.31 7.79 6.53
N GLY A 97 -13.01 6.76 7.04
CA GLY A 97 -14.13 6.96 7.95
C GLY A 97 -13.70 7.44 9.32
N ALA A 98 -12.46 7.21 9.71
CA ALA A 98 -11.92 7.67 10.99
C ALA A 98 -11.45 9.12 10.94
N ASN A 99 -11.46 9.70 9.78
CA ASN A 99 -10.95 11.04 9.54
C ASN A 99 -11.94 12.12 9.99
#